data_f37d4fb9d00e2efed72689d385eeb37f
#
_entry.id   f37d4fb9d00e2efed72689d385eeb37f
#
_cell.length_a   1.000
_cell.length_b   1.000
_cell.length_c   1.000
_cell.angle_alpha   90.00
_cell.angle_beta   90.00
_cell.angle_gamma   90.00
#
_symmetry.space_group_name_H-M   'P 1'
#
loop_
_entity.id
_entity.type
_entity.pdbx_description
1 polymer ?
#
loop_
_entity_poly.entity_id
_entity_poly.type
_entity_poly.pdbx_seq_one_letter_code
_entity_poly.pdbx_strand_id
1 'polypeptide(L)'
;MTHVDDFQAPSTDGTFRLSDHAGHPVVLYFYPKDNTPGCTTEGAAFRDLHPKFKKLGAVVAGISRDSMKSHENFKAKMSFPFPLISDPDEKLCEQFGVIKMKNMYGKNVRGIERSTFVIDGKGNLAREWRGVKVPGHAEEVLEFVKTLR
;
A
#
# COMPACT_ATOMS: atom_id res chain seq x y z
N MET A 1 20.83 0.40 4.00
CA MET A 1 19.43 0.38 3.60
C MET A 1 19.32 0.26 2.09
N THR A 2 18.32 -0.47 1.62
CA THR A 2 18.11 -0.67 0.19
C THR A 2 17.43 0.57 -0.41
N HIS A 3 18.02 1.10 -1.46
CA HIS A 3 17.38 2.18 -2.20
C HIS A 3 16.23 1.63 -3.05
N VAL A 4 15.10 2.34 -3.05
CA VAL A 4 13.94 1.95 -3.86
C VAL A 4 13.97 2.75 -5.15
N ASP A 5 13.99 2.04 -6.29
CA ASP A 5 13.98 2.70 -7.60
C ASP A 5 12.69 3.51 -7.77
N ASP A 6 12.80 4.68 -8.38
CA ASP A 6 11.64 5.51 -8.66
C ASP A 6 10.67 4.77 -9.57
N PHE A 7 9.39 5.05 -9.41
CA PHE A 7 8.34 4.49 -10.24
C PHE A 7 7.22 5.49 -10.41
N GLN A 8 6.41 5.28 -11.43
CA GLN A 8 5.15 5.99 -11.59
C GLN A 8 4.07 5.00 -12.01
N ALA A 9 2.86 5.24 -11.57
CA ALA A 9 1.74 4.36 -11.86
C ALA A 9 0.42 5.14 -11.78
N PRO A 10 -0.61 4.69 -12.51
CA PRO A 10 -1.91 5.36 -12.42
C PRO A 10 -2.55 5.13 -11.06
N SER A 11 -3.16 6.16 -10.54
CA SER A 11 -3.88 6.09 -9.27
C SER A 11 -5.20 6.85 -9.35
N THR A 12 -6.01 6.73 -8.31
CA THR A 12 -7.27 7.47 -8.20
C THR A 12 -7.07 8.98 -8.14
N ASP A 13 -5.86 9.44 -7.81
CA ASP A 13 -5.52 10.86 -7.72
C ASP A 13 -4.58 11.30 -8.86
N GLY A 14 -4.67 10.65 -10.03
CA GLY A 14 -3.78 10.91 -11.15
C GLY A 14 -2.55 10.01 -11.09
N THR A 15 -1.46 10.38 -11.75
CA THR A 15 -0.22 9.59 -11.71
C THR A 15 0.44 9.71 -10.36
N PHE A 16 0.69 8.56 -9.72
CA PHE A 16 1.50 8.50 -8.50
C PHE A 16 2.95 8.28 -8.90
N ARG A 17 3.84 9.18 -8.49
CA ARG A 17 5.28 9.05 -8.73
C ARG A 17 6.00 9.12 -7.40
N LEU A 18 6.82 8.11 -7.11
CA LEU A 18 7.52 8.05 -5.82
C LEU A 18 8.40 9.29 -5.58
N SER A 19 9.13 9.74 -6.58
CA SER A 19 10.05 10.88 -6.44
C SER A 19 9.34 12.20 -6.14
N ASP A 20 8.04 12.31 -6.43
CA ASP A 20 7.27 13.52 -6.08
C ASP A 20 7.13 13.68 -4.56
N HIS A 21 7.39 12.63 -3.81
CA HIS A 21 7.26 12.62 -2.36
C HIS A 21 8.61 12.61 -1.64
N ALA A 22 9.68 12.95 -2.34
CA ALA A 22 11.01 13.07 -1.72
C ALA A 22 10.96 14.00 -0.51
N GLY A 23 11.61 13.61 0.57
CA GLY A 23 11.58 14.34 1.82
C GLY A 23 10.45 13.92 2.77
N HIS A 24 9.58 13.01 2.33
CA HIS A 24 8.46 12.51 3.14
C HIS A 24 8.49 10.99 3.21
N PRO A 25 8.17 10.38 4.38
CA PRO A 25 7.97 8.94 4.42
C PRO A 25 6.78 8.54 3.55
N VAL A 26 6.91 7.42 2.84
CA VAL A 26 5.84 6.88 1.99
C VAL A 26 5.50 5.48 2.48
N VAL A 27 4.22 5.26 2.77
CA VAL A 27 3.68 3.97 3.18
C VAL A 27 2.92 3.39 1.98
N LEU A 28 3.41 2.27 1.46
CA LEU A 28 2.75 1.54 0.38
C LEU A 28 2.24 0.22 0.94
N TYR A 29 0.93 0.01 0.92
CA TYR A 29 0.38 -1.28 1.34
C TYR A 29 -0.24 -2.00 0.15
N PHE A 30 0.26 -3.20 -0.10
CA PHE A 30 -0.22 -4.08 -1.17
C PHE A 30 -1.29 -5.01 -0.60
N TYR A 31 -2.41 -5.14 -1.31
CA TYR A 31 -3.52 -5.98 -0.86
C TYR A 31 -4.11 -6.75 -2.05
N PRO A 32 -4.71 -7.94 -1.79
CA PRO A 32 -5.13 -8.81 -2.88
C PRO A 32 -6.25 -8.30 -3.79
N LYS A 33 -7.30 -7.67 -3.23
CA LYS A 33 -8.45 -7.32 -4.04
C LYS A 33 -9.37 -6.32 -3.35
N ASP A 34 -9.84 -5.32 -4.11
CA ASP A 34 -10.80 -4.33 -3.64
C ASP A 34 -12.07 -5.00 -3.11
N ASN A 35 -12.65 -4.36 -2.11
CA ASN A 35 -13.98 -4.69 -1.59
C ASN A 35 -14.11 -6.13 -1.04
N THR A 36 -12.99 -6.74 -0.63
CA THR A 36 -13.00 -8.00 0.13
C THR A 36 -12.92 -7.69 1.61
N PRO A 37 -13.39 -8.61 2.51
CA PRO A 37 -13.46 -8.28 3.94
C PRO A 37 -12.14 -7.83 4.57
N GLY A 38 -11.05 -8.57 4.35
CA GLY A 38 -9.75 -8.21 4.92
C GLY A 38 -9.20 -6.90 4.38
N CYS A 39 -9.35 -6.68 3.07
CA CYS A 39 -8.84 -5.47 2.44
C CYS A 39 -9.67 -4.24 2.84
N THR A 40 -10.98 -4.43 3.05
CA THR A 40 -11.86 -3.37 3.54
C THR A 40 -11.46 -2.98 4.97
N THR A 41 -11.22 -3.96 5.83
CA THR A 41 -10.82 -3.71 7.22
C THR A 41 -9.45 -3.03 7.29
N GLU A 42 -8.50 -3.49 6.49
CA GLU A 42 -7.16 -2.88 6.44
C GLU A 42 -7.23 -1.43 5.95
N GLY A 43 -7.95 -1.19 4.87
CA GLY A 43 -8.13 0.16 4.33
C GLY A 43 -8.79 1.09 5.35
N ALA A 44 -9.82 0.61 6.05
CA ALA A 44 -10.49 1.38 7.09
C ALA A 44 -9.54 1.75 8.23
N ALA A 45 -8.64 0.83 8.61
CA ALA A 45 -7.66 1.12 9.67
C ALA A 45 -6.69 2.22 9.24
N PHE A 46 -6.16 2.15 8.01
CA PHE A 46 -5.30 3.23 7.50
C PHE A 46 -6.07 4.54 7.33
N ARG A 47 -7.32 4.47 6.88
CA ARG A 47 -8.18 5.66 6.77
C ARG A 47 -8.35 6.35 8.11
N ASP A 48 -8.67 5.59 9.14
CA ASP A 48 -8.95 6.15 10.47
C ASP A 48 -7.69 6.74 11.11
N LEU A 49 -6.51 6.21 10.78
CA LEU A 49 -5.22 6.72 11.26
C LEU A 49 -4.61 7.76 10.32
N HIS A 50 -5.20 7.99 9.16
CA HIS A 50 -4.60 8.87 8.14
C HIS A 50 -4.29 10.27 8.66
N PRO A 51 -5.14 10.93 9.47
CA PRO A 51 -4.78 12.24 10.02
C PRO A 51 -3.47 12.22 10.81
N LYS A 52 -3.19 11.12 11.50
CA LYS A 52 -1.94 10.97 12.26
C LYS A 52 -0.74 10.75 11.34
N PHE A 53 -0.90 9.97 10.27
CA PHE A 53 0.14 9.83 9.24
C PHE A 53 0.43 11.17 8.58
N LYS A 54 -0.62 11.89 8.20
CA LYS A 54 -0.47 13.20 7.56
C LYS A 54 0.27 14.19 8.47
N LYS A 55 -0.02 14.17 9.75
CA LYS A 55 0.64 15.03 10.75
C LYS A 55 2.14 14.75 10.82
N LEU A 56 2.56 13.52 10.52
CA LEU A 56 3.98 13.15 10.46
C LEU A 56 4.59 13.45 9.08
N GLY A 57 3.83 14.01 8.15
CA GLY A 57 4.29 14.25 6.80
C GLY A 57 4.35 12.99 5.94
N ALA A 58 3.73 11.90 6.39
CA ALA A 58 3.77 10.63 5.68
C ALA A 58 2.68 10.54 4.63
N VAL A 59 3.02 9.96 3.48
CA VAL A 59 2.10 9.67 2.39
C VAL A 59 1.68 8.20 2.49
N VAL A 60 0.39 7.92 2.34
CA VAL A 60 -0.13 6.56 2.34
C VAL A 60 -0.77 6.26 0.99
N ALA A 61 -0.51 5.10 0.42
CA ALA A 61 -1.16 4.64 -0.80
C ALA A 61 -1.40 3.14 -0.74
N GLY A 62 -2.57 2.70 -1.21
CA GLY A 62 -2.88 1.29 -1.36
C GLY A 62 -2.61 0.85 -2.79
N ILE A 63 -2.19 -0.40 -2.98
CA ILE A 63 -1.83 -0.94 -4.29
C ILE A 63 -2.45 -2.32 -4.46
N SER A 64 -3.14 -2.54 -5.58
CA SER A 64 -3.58 -3.87 -5.99
C SER A 64 -3.61 -3.96 -7.51
N ARG A 65 -3.93 -5.16 -8.02
CA ARG A 65 -4.04 -5.41 -9.46
C ARG A 65 -5.41 -5.04 -10.02
N ASP A 66 -6.31 -4.51 -9.19
CA ASP A 66 -7.64 -4.12 -9.62
C ASP A 66 -7.59 -2.96 -10.61
N SER A 67 -8.66 -2.85 -11.42
CA SER A 67 -8.78 -1.77 -12.40
C SER A 67 -8.96 -0.41 -11.71
N MET A 68 -8.70 0.65 -12.47
CA MET A 68 -8.91 2.01 -11.96
C MET A 68 -10.36 2.23 -11.56
N LYS A 69 -11.31 1.72 -12.34
CA LYS A 69 -12.73 1.86 -12.02
C LYS A 69 -13.09 1.18 -10.70
N SER A 70 -12.57 -0.02 -10.47
CA SER A 70 -12.75 -0.72 -9.19
C SER A 70 -12.20 0.12 -8.04
N HIS A 71 -11.00 0.66 -8.20
CA HIS A 71 -10.36 1.51 -7.19
C HIS A 71 -11.17 2.78 -6.91
N GLU A 72 -11.68 3.43 -7.94
CA GLU A 72 -12.51 4.63 -7.76
C GLU A 72 -13.76 4.32 -6.95
N ASN A 73 -14.41 3.20 -7.26
CA ASN A 73 -15.62 2.77 -6.53
C ASN A 73 -15.28 2.42 -5.07
N PHE A 74 -14.19 1.70 -4.85
CA PHE A 74 -13.78 1.29 -3.51
C PHE A 74 -13.39 2.51 -2.67
N LYS A 75 -12.61 3.42 -3.25
CA LYS A 75 -12.21 4.66 -2.58
C LYS A 75 -13.43 5.49 -2.17
N ALA A 76 -14.40 5.65 -3.08
CA ALA A 76 -15.62 6.41 -2.81
C ALA A 76 -16.45 5.74 -1.72
N LYS A 77 -16.64 4.42 -1.81
CA LYS A 77 -17.42 3.66 -0.83
C LYS A 77 -16.85 3.77 0.58
N MET A 78 -15.52 3.72 0.68
CA MET A 78 -14.84 3.73 1.98
C MET A 78 -14.41 5.12 2.44
N SER A 79 -14.59 6.13 1.60
CA SER A 79 -14.13 7.51 1.87
C SER A 79 -12.62 7.55 2.20
N PHE A 80 -11.82 6.84 1.42
CA PHE A 80 -10.36 6.84 1.62
C PHE A 80 -9.77 8.22 1.30
N PRO A 81 -8.99 8.80 2.22
CA PRO A 81 -8.34 10.10 1.99
C PRO A 81 -7.02 9.98 1.24
N PHE A 82 -6.62 8.78 0.84
CA PHE A 82 -5.36 8.50 0.16
C PHE A 82 -5.63 7.83 -1.18
N PRO A 83 -4.66 7.88 -2.11
CA PRO A 83 -4.85 7.27 -3.43
C PRO A 83 -4.76 5.75 -3.38
N LEU A 84 -5.45 5.11 -4.34
CA LEU A 84 -5.29 3.70 -4.64
C LEU A 84 -4.61 3.59 -5.99
N ILE A 85 -3.49 2.86 -6.04
CA ILE A 85 -2.68 2.68 -7.24
C ILE A 85 -3.13 1.40 -7.94
N SER A 86 -3.37 1.49 -9.25
CA SER A 86 -3.75 0.36 -10.08
C SER A 86 -2.51 -0.24 -10.74
N ASP A 87 -2.27 -1.53 -10.49
CA ASP A 87 -1.10 -2.24 -11.01
C ASP A 87 -1.50 -3.54 -11.72
N PRO A 88 -2.35 -3.45 -12.78
CA PRO A 88 -2.88 -4.66 -13.43
C PRO A 88 -1.80 -5.49 -14.12
N ASP A 89 -0.71 -4.86 -14.55
CA ASP A 89 0.42 -5.55 -15.22
C ASP A 89 1.47 -6.02 -14.22
N GLU A 90 1.24 -5.88 -12.92
CA GLU A 90 2.11 -6.34 -11.84
C GLU A 90 3.51 -5.73 -11.83
N LYS A 91 3.69 -4.57 -12.43
CA LYS A 91 5.01 -3.91 -12.44
C LYS A 91 5.50 -3.59 -11.04
N LEU A 92 4.65 -2.98 -10.22
CA LEU A 92 4.99 -2.68 -8.83
C LEU A 92 5.01 -3.95 -7.99
N CYS A 93 4.08 -4.86 -8.23
CA CYS A 93 4.06 -6.14 -7.53
C CYS A 93 5.39 -6.89 -7.72
N GLU A 94 5.95 -6.87 -8.93
CA GLU A 94 7.24 -7.50 -9.19
C GLU A 94 8.39 -6.72 -8.56
N GLN A 95 8.36 -5.39 -8.65
CA GLN A 95 9.41 -4.56 -8.06
C GLN A 95 9.55 -4.81 -6.56
N PHE A 96 8.44 -5.00 -5.86
CA PHE A 96 8.43 -5.23 -4.41
C PHE A 96 8.34 -6.71 -4.04
N GLY A 97 8.24 -7.60 -5.02
CA GLY A 97 8.27 -9.04 -4.78
C GLY A 97 7.11 -9.57 -3.95
N VAL A 98 5.88 -9.09 -4.21
CA VAL A 98 4.71 -9.45 -3.41
C VAL A 98 3.82 -10.52 -4.06
N ILE A 99 4.17 -11.01 -5.24
CA ILE A 99 3.39 -12.05 -5.91
C ILE A 99 3.79 -13.41 -5.35
N LYS A 100 2.80 -14.16 -4.87
CA LYS A 100 2.99 -15.50 -4.30
C LYS A 100 1.97 -16.47 -4.85
N MET A 101 2.33 -17.74 -4.88
CA MET A 101 1.39 -18.82 -5.15
C MET A 101 0.70 -19.19 -3.84
N LYS A 102 -0.62 -19.20 -3.86
CA LYS A 102 -1.44 -19.51 -2.69
C LYS A 102 -2.28 -20.74 -3.00
N ASN A 103 -2.42 -21.63 -2.00
CA ASN A 103 -3.35 -22.75 -2.12
C ASN A 103 -4.73 -22.29 -1.65
N MET A 104 -5.68 -22.28 -2.56
CA MET A 104 -7.07 -21.96 -2.26
C MET A 104 -7.97 -23.05 -2.79
N TYR A 105 -8.67 -23.73 -1.86
CA TYR A 105 -9.60 -24.82 -2.21
C TYR A 105 -8.92 -25.91 -3.04
N GLY A 106 -7.68 -26.27 -2.69
CA GLY A 106 -6.92 -27.30 -3.37
C GLY A 106 -6.27 -26.88 -4.69
N LYS A 107 -6.38 -25.60 -5.05
CA LYS A 107 -5.76 -25.07 -6.28
C LYS A 107 -4.67 -24.05 -5.91
N ASN A 108 -3.59 -24.08 -6.69
CA ASN A 108 -2.57 -23.04 -6.57
C ASN A 108 -3.01 -21.81 -7.34
N VAL A 109 -3.18 -20.69 -6.63
CA VAL A 109 -3.62 -19.42 -7.22
C VAL A 109 -2.51 -18.39 -7.04
N ARG A 110 -2.19 -17.69 -8.12
CA ARG A 110 -1.21 -16.61 -8.08
C ARG A 110 -1.88 -15.33 -7.58
N GLY A 111 -1.29 -14.70 -6.57
CA GLY A 111 -1.90 -13.49 -6.00
C GLY A 111 -0.92 -12.67 -5.20
N ILE A 112 -1.39 -11.51 -4.74
CA ILE A 112 -0.61 -10.61 -3.89
C ILE A 112 -0.60 -11.15 -2.47
N GLU A 113 0.62 -11.32 -1.92
CA GLU A 113 0.80 -11.51 -0.48
C GLU A 113 0.66 -10.14 0.18
N ARG A 114 -0.30 -10.00 1.10
CA ARG A 114 -0.52 -8.73 1.81
C ARG A 114 0.77 -8.25 2.45
N SER A 115 1.24 -7.09 2.04
CA SER A 115 2.55 -6.56 2.45
C SER A 115 2.51 -5.05 2.57
N THR A 116 3.32 -4.50 3.46
CA THR A 116 3.45 -3.05 3.61
C THR A 116 4.93 -2.67 3.59
N PHE A 117 5.23 -1.58 2.91
CA PHE A 117 6.60 -1.06 2.78
C PHE A 117 6.61 0.40 3.21
N VAL A 118 7.57 0.76 4.06
CA VAL A 118 7.79 2.15 4.44
C VAL A 118 9.11 2.61 3.82
N ILE A 119 9.01 3.65 2.99
CA ILE A 119 10.15 4.25 2.31
C ILE A 119 10.42 5.59 3.00
N ASP A 120 11.67 5.84 3.39
CA ASP A 120 12.00 7.07 4.07
C ASP A 120 12.11 8.26 3.09
N GLY A 121 12.31 9.45 3.62
CA GLY A 121 12.39 10.67 2.80
C GLY A 121 13.56 10.71 1.83
N LYS A 122 14.53 9.81 1.97
CA LYS A 122 15.69 9.72 1.09
C LYS A 122 15.51 8.64 0.00
N GLY A 123 14.34 7.98 -0.03
CA GLY A 123 14.05 6.95 -1.01
C GLY A 123 14.57 5.57 -0.65
N ASN A 124 14.93 5.34 0.60
CA ASN A 124 15.42 4.05 1.07
C ASN A 124 14.30 3.26 1.75
N LEU A 125 14.30 1.94 1.55
CA LEU A 125 13.37 1.07 2.24
C LEU A 125 13.74 1.00 3.72
N ALA A 126 12.90 1.60 4.57
CA ALA A 126 13.15 1.67 6.00
C ALA A 126 12.66 0.43 6.72
N ARG A 127 11.52 -0.12 6.30
CA ARG A 127 10.97 -1.35 6.87
C ARG A 127 9.96 -1.98 5.94
N GLU A 128 9.82 -3.30 6.03
CA GLU A 128 8.79 -4.04 5.31
C GLU A 128 8.12 -5.05 6.23
N TRP A 129 6.85 -5.32 5.95
CA TRP A 129 6.05 -6.37 6.59
C TRP A 129 5.48 -7.24 5.48
N ARG A 130 5.69 -8.54 5.57
CA ARG A 130 5.16 -9.51 4.59
C ARG A 130 4.24 -10.49 5.29
N GLY A 131 3.26 -11.03 4.56
CA GLY A 131 2.28 -11.92 5.16
C GLY A 131 1.50 -11.25 6.28
N VAL A 132 1.04 -10.02 6.04
CA VAL A 132 0.43 -9.16 7.04
C VAL A 132 -0.88 -9.74 7.55
N LYS A 133 -1.06 -9.69 8.87
CA LYS A 133 -2.34 -9.92 9.54
C LYS A 133 -2.93 -8.56 9.88
N VAL A 134 -4.15 -8.33 9.46
CA VAL A 134 -4.78 -7.00 9.51
C VAL A 134 -4.94 -6.41 10.92
N PRO A 135 -5.40 -7.17 11.95
CA PRO A 135 -5.58 -6.56 13.28
C PRO A 135 -4.30 -5.95 13.83
N GLY A 136 -4.35 -4.66 14.16
CA GLY A 136 -3.23 -3.94 14.78
C GLY A 136 -2.12 -3.53 13.82
N HIS A 137 -2.22 -3.90 12.53
CA HIS A 137 -1.13 -3.64 11.58
C HIS A 137 -0.95 -2.16 11.29
N ALA A 138 -2.03 -1.44 10.98
CA ALA A 138 -1.93 -0.01 10.63
C ALA A 138 -1.33 0.79 11.79
N GLU A 139 -1.69 0.44 13.03
CA GLU A 139 -1.14 1.06 14.23
C GLU A 139 0.36 0.79 14.35
N GLU A 140 0.78 -0.44 14.07
CA GLU A 140 2.21 -0.81 14.10
C GLU A 140 3.00 -0.01 13.06
N VAL A 141 2.44 0.15 11.87
CA VAL A 141 3.07 0.95 10.81
C VAL A 141 3.21 2.40 11.25
N LEU A 142 2.14 2.96 11.83
CA LEU A 142 2.16 4.34 12.33
C LEU A 142 3.26 4.54 13.39
N GLU A 143 3.36 3.61 14.34
CA GLU A 143 4.39 3.69 15.38
C GLU A 143 5.79 3.64 14.79
N PHE A 144 6.00 2.82 13.76
CA PHE A 144 7.29 2.79 13.09
C PHE A 144 7.60 4.13 12.39
N VAL A 145 6.61 4.69 11.67
CA VAL A 145 6.81 5.95 10.95
C VAL A 145 7.19 7.09 11.91
N LYS A 146 6.67 7.08 13.12
CA LYS A 146 7.06 8.06 14.14
C LYS A 146 8.56 8.05 14.42
N THR A 147 9.22 6.91 14.26
CA THR A 147 10.66 6.78 14.53
C THR A 147 11.53 7.39 13.43
N LEU A 148 10.95 7.74 12.28
CA LEU A 148 11.68 8.29 11.14
C LEU A 148 11.87 9.80 11.20
N ARG A 149 11.46 10.40 12.27
CA ARG A 149 11.54 11.85 12.45
C ARG A 149 12.83 12.26 13.14
#